data_49bd9b9440fe1e6f44e7c68daa714876
#
_entry.id   49bd9b9440fe1e6f44e7c68daa714876
#
_cell.length_a   1.000
_cell.length_b   1.000
_cell.length_c   1.000
_cell.angle_alpha   90.00
_cell.angle_beta   90.00
_cell.angle_gamma   90.00
#
_symmetry.space_group_name_H-M   'P 1'
#
loop_
_entity.id
_entity.type
_entity.pdbx_description
1 polymer ?
#
loop_
_entity_poly.entity_id
_entity_poly.type
_entity_poly.pdbx_seq_one_letter_code
_entity_poly.pdbx_strand_id
1 'polypeptide(L)'
;MPESSQNPLVGASHLNNGLFADYYLNEIVPTLPEWDATLFAEAKSALAHLRDLRSHTNPAALDESQLEEQWVKPVLDTLSLYFSVQVKIRYRERGYRKPDYVFVVTENEARALTSEIYAPEQIAHALAVGDAKRWGVNLDQSAPGQRNPAQQIDEYLRYSELPWGILTDGRTWRLYHRDSSKYNSYYAIDLDHLLESGNVDAFLYFYAFFRREAFTSGWLRKVLAGSEDFAQKLTDKLEDEVYEALEMIAQGFLDYRRNRLTADPATLRDIYEQSLVLLYRLLFIFYAESREILPLHANDEYTNRRSLNAVKRTVAHALDFSHKLNPDSGEVYNRLRDLFFAIDAGDERLDLPPYNGRLFNDGEHPFLADNTVGDAYLIPALDKLARVTDNGKRVFVDYRDLDVRHLGSIYEKLLEYELDIAREPLTL
;
A
#
# COMPACT_ATOMS: atom_id res chain seq x y z
N MET A 1 -7.06 29.60 3.30
CA MET A 1 -6.57 28.66 4.31
C MET A 1 -6.50 27.32 3.63
N PRO A 2 -5.37 26.68 3.39
CA PRO A 2 -5.36 25.30 2.91
C PRO A 2 -5.83 24.43 4.05
N GLU A 3 -6.91 23.70 3.81
CA GLU A 3 -7.47 22.71 4.72
C GLU A 3 -6.43 21.64 5.02
N SER A 4 -6.37 21.27 6.29
CA SER A 4 -5.52 20.22 6.82
C SER A 4 -5.71 18.94 6.01
N SER A 5 -4.64 18.47 5.37
CA SER A 5 -4.57 17.10 4.89
C SER A 5 -4.97 16.17 6.04
N GLN A 6 -6.11 15.51 5.95
CA GLN A 6 -6.56 14.55 6.94
C GLN A 6 -5.44 13.51 7.12
N ASN A 7 -5.05 13.31 8.36
CA ASN A 7 -4.05 12.29 8.68
C ASN A 7 -4.65 10.91 8.33
N PRO A 8 -4.08 10.16 7.37
CA PRO A 8 -4.64 8.88 6.91
C PRO A 8 -4.71 7.81 8.01
N LEU A 9 -4.04 8.04 9.16
CA LEU A 9 -4.09 7.16 10.33
C LEU A 9 -5.35 7.35 11.21
N VAL A 10 -6.20 8.33 10.93
CA VAL A 10 -7.41 8.55 11.73
C VAL A 10 -8.38 7.40 11.55
N GLY A 11 -8.53 6.59 12.59
CA GLY A 11 -9.44 5.44 12.65
C GLY A 11 -8.83 4.09 12.25
N ALA A 12 -7.62 4.04 11.71
CA ALA A 12 -6.91 2.80 11.39
C ALA A 12 -5.97 2.39 12.55
N SER A 13 -5.76 1.09 12.75
CA SER A 13 -4.77 0.57 13.70
C SER A 13 -3.33 0.86 13.24
N HIS A 14 -3.10 0.91 11.93
CA HIS A 14 -1.82 1.21 11.31
C HIS A 14 -2.02 1.71 9.87
N LEU A 15 -0.99 2.31 9.31
CA LEU A 15 -0.88 2.67 7.90
C LEU A 15 0.33 1.95 7.30
N ASN A 16 0.10 1.20 6.25
CA ASN A 16 1.18 0.65 5.43
C ASN A 16 1.30 1.46 4.13
N ASN A 17 2.43 2.10 3.95
CA ASN A 17 2.74 2.84 2.72
C ASN A 17 3.73 2.05 1.86
N GLY A 18 3.36 0.81 1.50
CA GLY A 18 4.11 -0.02 0.55
C GLY A 18 5.39 -0.65 1.11
N LEU A 19 5.54 -0.77 2.43
CA LEU A 19 6.62 -1.57 3.02
C LEU A 19 6.25 -3.06 3.05
N PHE A 20 4.99 -3.35 3.33
CA PHE A 20 4.43 -4.70 3.35
C PHE A 20 3.21 -4.80 2.43
N ALA A 21 2.73 -6.01 2.14
CA ALA A 21 1.43 -6.25 1.55
C ALA A 21 0.33 -6.11 2.61
N ASP A 22 -0.70 -5.29 2.35
CA ASP A 22 -1.75 -5.01 3.32
C ASP A 22 -2.53 -6.24 3.73
N TYR A 23 -2.86 -7.12 2.76
CA TYR A 23 -3.52 -8.38 3.07
C TYR A 23 -2.66 -9.27 3.96
N TYR A 24 -1.35 -9.32 3.70
CA TYR A 24 -0.42 -10.10 4.51
C TYR A 24 -0.38 -9.60 5.96
N LEU A 25 -0.32 -8.28 6.15
CA LEU A 25 -0.34 -7.66 7.48
C LEU A 25 -1.62 -7.95 8.24
N ASN A 26 -2.78 -7.80 7.59
CA ASN A 26 -4.07 -7.84 8.26
C ASN A 26 -4.62 -9.26 8.45
N GLU A 27 -4.33 -10.18 7.51
CA GLU A 27 -4.94 -11.51 7.49
C GLU A 27 -3.94 -12.63 7.81
N ILE A 28 -2.67 -12.48 7.41
CA ILE A 28 -1.68 -13.54 7.59
C ILE A 28 -0.86 -13.36 8.87
N VAL A 29 -0.36 -12.16 9.14
CA VAL A 29 0.45 -11.88 10.35
C VAL A 29 -0.27 -12.29 11.63
N PRO A 30 -1.59 -12.02 11.83
CA PRO A 30 -2.30 -12.48 13.02
C PRO A 30 -2.43 -14.00 13.17
N THR A 31 -2.14 -14.77 12.10
CA THR A 31 -2.14 -16.25 12.15
C THR A 31 -0.77 -16.85 12.41
N LEU A 32 0.29 -16.04 12.45
CA LEU A 32 1.64 -16.53 12.70
C LEU A 32 1.79 -17.03 14.15
N PRO A 33 2.63 -18.06 14.40
CA PRO A 33 2.82 -18.61 15.75
C PRO A 33 3.30 -17.57 16.77
N GLU A 34 4.03 -16.55 16.33
CA GLU A 34 4.55 -15.47 17.17
C GLU A 34 3.47 -14.45 17.58
N TRP A 35 2.28 -14.51 16.95
CA TRP A 35 1.12 -13.68 17.30
C TRP A 35 0.24 -14.40 18.32
N ASP A 36 0.79 -14.62 19.50
CA ASP A 36 0.23 -15.49 20.52
C ASP A 36 -0.32 -14.74 21.76
N ALA A 37 -0.83 -15.50 22.70
CA ALA A 37 -1.36 -14.96 23.94
C ALA A 37 -0.28 -14.27 24.81
N THR A 38 0.99 -14.65 24.68
CA THR A 38 2.11 -14.04 25.40
C THR A 38 2.35 -12.63 24.86
N LEU A 39 2.45 -12.50 23.54
CA LEU A 39 2.55 -11.20 22.86
C LEU A 39 1.39 -10.28 23.26
N PHE A 40 0.16 -10.81 23.29
CA PHE A 40 -1.01 -10.03 23.69
C PHE A 40 -0.92 -9.54 25.14
N ALA A 41 -0.49 -10.39 26.06
CA ALA A 41 -0.34 -10.03 27.47
C ALA A 41 0.74 -8.94 27.67
N GLU A 42 1.87 -9.06 27.00
CA GLU A 42 2.95 -8.08 27.01
C GLU A 42 2.48 -6.73 26.42
N ALA A 43 1.82 -6.76 25.25
CA ALA A 43 1.27 -5.55 24.62
C ALA A 43 0.25 -4.85 25.52
N LYS A 44 -0.62 -5.61 26.18
CA LYS A 44 -1.60 -5.06 27.13
C LYS A 44 -0.91 -4.36 28.32
N SER A 45 0.16 -4.93 28.84
CA SER A 45 0.95 -4.32 29.91
C SER A 45 1.65 -3.04 29.43
N ALA A 46 2.27 -3.09 28.25
CA ALA A 46 2.93 -1.94 27.63
C ALA A 46 1.93 -0.80 27.36
N LEU A 47 0.73 -1.11 26.84
CA LEU A 47 -0.34 -0.13 26.62
C LEU A 47 -0.73 0.57 27.91
N ALA A 48 -0.92 -0.20 29.00
CA ALA A 48 -1.29 0.37 30.28
C ALA A 48 -0.19 1.32 30.82
N HIS A 49 1.09 0.92 30.68
CA HIS A 49 2.23 1.73 31.08
C HIS A 49 2.34 3.02 30.25
N LEU A 50 2.21 2.94 28.95
CA LEU A 50 2.30 4.12 28.07
C LEU A 50 1.10 5.07 28.24
N ARG A 51 -0.09 4.56 28.54
CA ARG A 51 -1.25 5.40 28.89
C ARG A 51 -1.03 6.15 30.22
N ASP A 52 -0.44 5.50 31.21
CA ASP A 52 -0.08 6.15 32.46
C ASP A 52 0.97 7.25 32.20
N LEU A 53 2.04 6.96 31.48
CA LEU A 53 3.05 7.92 31.08
C LEU A 53 2.43 9.12 30.33
N ARG A 54 1.53 8.86 29.36
CA ARG A 54 0.85 9.89 28.58
C ARG A 54 -0.04 10.79 29.42
N SER A 55 -0.64 10.26 30.49
CA SER A 55 -1.48 11.02 31.42
C SER A 55 -0.69 12.04 32.25
N HIS A 56 0.60 11.81 32.44
CA HIS A 56 1.49 12.68 33.20
C HIS A 56 2.42 13.53 32.34
N THR A 57 2.45 13.27 31.04
CA THR A 57 3.29 13.99 30.07
C THR A 57 2.43 14.64 28.99
N ASN A 58 2.70 15.92 28.67
CA ASN A 58 2.11 16.59 27.52
C ASN A 58 3.15 16.74 26.40
N PRO A 59 3.32 15.74 25.51
CA PRO A 59 4.38 15.76 24.52
C PRO A 59 4.30 16.95 23.55
N ALA A 60 3.09 17.42 23.25
CA ALA A 60 2.87 18.56 22.34
C ALA A 60 3.40 19.89 22.87
N ALA A 61 3.62 20.01 24.20
CA ALA A 61 4.17 21.21 24.82
C ALA A 61 5.70 21.21 24.94
N LEU A 62 6.36 20.07 24.62
CA LEU A 62 7.80 19.89 24.79
C LEU A 62 8.56 20.37 23.53
N ASP A 63 9.78 20.87 23.74
CA ASP A 63 10.73 21.00 22.64
C ASP A 63 11.31 19.64 22.23
N GLU A 64 12.11 19.58 21.17
CA GLU A 64 12.63 18.32 20.62
C GLU A 64 13.47 17.54 21.66
N SER A 65 14.36 18.20 22.36
CA SER A 65 15.21 17.57 23.37
C SER A 65 14.41 17.07 24.58
N GLN A 66 13.45 17.87 25.05
CA GLN A 66 12.55 17.49 26.13
C GLN A 66 11.64 16.33 25.71
N LEU A 67 11.16 16.33 24.45
CA LEU A 67 10.34 15.26 23.90
C LEU A 67 11.12 13.94 23.86
N GLU A 68 12.38 13.97 23.44
CA GLU A 68 13.24 12.78 23.49
C GLU A 68 13.36 12.21 24.91
N GLU A 69 13.69 13.05 25.88
CA GLU A 69 13.94 12.59 27.26
C GLU A 69 12.66 12.14 27.98
N GLN A 70 11.56 12.87 27.81
CA GLN A 70 10.36 12.67 28.62
C GLN A 70 9.32 11.78 27.95
N TRP A 71 9.46 11.49 26.65
CA TRP A 71 8.49 10.72 25.91
C TRP A 71 9.13 9.63 25.04
N VAL A 72 10.00 9.99 24.07
CA VAL A 72 10.54 9.01 23.12
C VAL A 72 11.35 7.92 23.81
N LYS A 73 12.31 8.27 24.65
CA LYS A 73 13.12 7.29 25.39
C LYS A 73 12.29 6.39 26.31
N PRO A 74 11.36 6.89 27.13
CA PRO A 74 10.45 6.03 27.89
C PRO A 74 9.61 5.07 27.03
N VAL A 75 9.19 5.49 25.80
CA VAL A 75 8.55 4.57 24.86
C VAL A 75 9.53 3.50 24.39
N LEU A 76 10.76 3.87 24.01
CA LEU A 76 11.81 2.91 23.62
C LEU A 76 12.15 1.92 24.76
N ASP A 77 12.19 2.39 26.00
CA ASP A 77 12.40 1.54 27.19
C ASP A 77 11.23 0.55 27.38
N THR A 78 9.99 1.00 27.18
CA THR A 78 8.79 0.13 27.21
C THR A 78 8.86 -0.97 26.14
N LEU A 79 9.46 -0.66 24.98
CA LEU A 79 9.72 -1.61 23.88
C LEU A 79 10.97 -2.47 24.13
N SER A 80 11.66 -2.28 25.28
CA SER A 80 12.90 -2.95 25.67
C SER A 80 14.06 -2.77 24.67
N LEU A 81 14.07 -1.67 23.92
CA LEU A 81 15.11 -1.36 22.95
C LEU A 81 16.34 -0.78 23.64
N TYR A 82 17.52 -1.35 23.36
CA TYR A 82 18.80 -0.78 23.77
C TYR A 82 19.35 0.11 22.66
N PHE A 83 19.83 1.29 23.02
CA PHE A 83 20.31 2.27 22.04
C PHE A 83 21.49 3.10 22.55
N SER A 84 22.29 3.60 21.61
CA SER A 84 23.24 4.67 21.82
C SER A 84 22.78 5.92 21.10
N VAL A 85 22.99 7.07 21.71
CA VAL A 85 22.55 8.35 21.16
C VAL A 85 23.67 8.98 20.32
N GLN A 86 23.26 9.60 19.22
CA GLN A 86 24.12 10.50 18.41
C GLN A 86 25.46 9.89 17.97
N VAL A 87 25.45 8.58 17.66
CA VAL A 87 26.61 7.85 17.14
C VAL A 87 27.00 8.43 15.77
N LYS A 88 28.29 8.69 15.57
CA LYS A 88 28.79 9.21 14.30
C LYS A 88 29.08 8.07 13.33
N ILE A 89 28.36 8.00 12.23
CA ILE A 89 28.53 7.01 11.17
C ILE A 89 29.24 7.67 10.00
N ARG A 90 30.29 7.04 9.48
CA ARG A 90 31.09 7.56 8.36
C ARG A 90 30.23 7.84 7.14
N TYR A 91 30.42 9.01 6.55
CA TYR A 91 29.76 9.47 5.35
C TYR A 91 30.81 9.97 4.38
N ARG A 92 31.01 9.30 3.24
CA ARG A 92 32.07 9.60 2.29
C ARG A 92 33.47 9.63 2.93
N GLU A 93 34.46 10.12 2.22
CA GLU A 93 35.88 10.06 2.68
C GLU A 93 36.19 10.89 3.93
N ARG A 94 35.48 11.98 4.19
CA ARG A 94 35.81 12.95 5.25
C ARG A 94 34.64 13.47 6.08
N GLY A 95 33.46 12.84 5.97
CA GLY A 95 32.29 13.27 6.72
C GLY A 95 31.70 12.19 7.59
N TYR A 96 30.72 12.56 8.40
CA TYR A 96 29.88 11.62 9.15
C TYR A 96 28.42 12.07 9.14
N ARG A 97 27.53 11.13 9.40
CA ARG A 97 26.12 11.34 9.74
C ARG A 97 25.91 10.91 11.17
N LYS A 98 24.91 11.51 11.81
CA LYS A 98 24.67 11.38 13.22
C LYS A 98 23.18 11.20 13.46
N PRO A 99 22.65 9.96 13.33
CA PRO A 99 21.30 9.65 13.74
C PRO A 99 21.12 9.88 15.23
N ASP A 100 19.91 10.17 15.68
CA ASP A 100 19.64 10.37 17.12
C ASP A 100 19.86 9.09 17.89
N TYR A 101 19.51 7.93 17.28
CA TYR A 101 19.63 6.60 17.89
C TYR A 101 20.32 5.60 16.97
N VAL A 102 21.14 4.73 17.56
CA VAL A 102 21.57 3.45 16.97
C VAL A 102 21.13 2.34 17.91
N PHE A 103 20.22 1.50 17.46
CA PHE A 103 19.65 0.39 18.26
C PHE A 103 20.54 -0.84 18.15
N VAL A 104 20.77 -1.50 19.29
CA VAL A 104 21.68 -2.65 19.40
C VAL A 104 21.02 -3.80 20.18
N VAL A 105 21.66 -4.97 20.15
CA VAL A 105 21.10 -6.19 20.75
C VAL A 105 21.13 -6.16 22.28
N THR A 106 22.20 -5.61 22.85
CA THR A 106 22.44 -5.63 24.30
C THR A 106 22.79 -4.25 24.85
N GLU A 107 22.53 -4.05 26.15
CA GLU A 107 22.90 -2.84 26.86
C GLU A 107 24.43 -2.59 26.87
N ASN A 108 25.22 -3.68 26.91
CA ASN A 108 26.68 -3.57 26.87
C ASN A 108 27.17 -3.03 25.51
N GLU A 109 26.56 -3.45 24.42
CA GLU A 109 26.84 -2.89 23.09
C GLU A 109 26.46 -1.41 23.02
N ALA A 110 25.32 -1.03 23.59
CA ALA A 110 24.91 0.37 23.67
C ALA A 110 25.96 1.25 24.40
N ARG A 111 26.48 0.75 25.52
CA ARG A 111 27.53 1.44 26.30
C ARG A 111 28.89 1.45 25.61
N ALA A 112 29.17 0.48 24.73
CA ALA A 112 30.45 0.39 23.98
C ALA A 112 30.55 1.38 22.84
N LEU A 113 29.42 1.88 22.29
CA LEU A 113 29.41 2.87 21.25
C LEU A 113 29.70 4.27 21.85
N THR A 114 30.79 4.85 21.46
CA THR A 114 31.31 6.14 21.95
C THR A 114 31.07 7.26 20.92
N SER A 115 31.66 8.43 21.15
CA SER A 115 31.63 9.56 20.22
C SER A 115 32.58 9.46 19.02
N GLU A 116 33.18 8.30 18.81
CA GLU A 116 34.06 8.04 17.65
C GLU A 116 33.26 7.94 16.35
N ILE A 117 33.96 8.03 15.20
CA ILE A 117 33.36 7.85 13.89
C ILE A 117 33.50 6.37 13.48
N TYR A 118 32.40 5.69 13.39
CA TYR A 118 32.33 4.27 13.03
C TYR A 118 32.16 4.10 11.52
N ALA A 119 32.90 3.17 10.93
CA ALA A 119 32.58 2.67 9.60
C ALA A 119 31.34 1.74 9.66
N PRO A 120 30.56 1.60 8.58
CA PRO A 120 29.38 0.74 8.58
C PRO A 120 29.64 -0.68 9.08
N GLU A 121 30.78 -1.26 8.69
CA GLU A 121 31.19 -2.62 9.07
C GLU A 121 31.40 -2.77 10.60
N GLN A 122 31.77 -1.69 11.28
CA GLN A 122 32.01 -1.69 12.74
C GLN A 122 30.71 -1.71 13.53
N ILE A 123 29.60 -1.26 12.92
CA ILE A 123 28.27 -1.27 13.52
C ILE A 123 27.30 -2.24 12.83
N ALA A 124 27.77 -3.13 11.96
CA ALA A 124 26.95 -4.08 11.22
C ALA A 124 26.13 -5.04 12.12
N HIS A 125 26.49 -5.15 13.39
CA HIS A 125 25.76 -5.90 14.40
C HIS A 125 24.57 -5.13 15.01
N ALA A 126 24.47 -3.83 14.76
CA ALA A 126 23.34 -3.03 15.22
C ALA A 126 22.04 -3.41 14.46
N LEU A 127 20.92 -3.17 15.10
CA LEU A 127 19.60 -3.59 14.63
C LEU A 127 18.98 -2.59 13.67
N ALA A 128 19.07 -1.30 14.03
CA ALA A 128 18.43 -0.21 13.31
C ALA A 128 19.08 1.14 13.61
N VAL A 129 18.81 2.14 12.78
CA VAL A 129 18.99 3.56 13.07
C VAL A 129 17.68 4.21 13.44
N GLY A 130 17.71 5.28 14.26
CA GLY A 130 16.52 6.04 14.60
C GLY A 130 16.72 7.54 14.54
N ASP A 131 15.64 8.25 14.25
CA ASP A 131 15.62 9.70 14.22
C ASP A 131 14.33 10.23 14.84
N ALA A 132 14.42 11.18 15.77
CA ALA A 132 13.28 11.77 16.44
C ALA A 132 13.10 13.23 15.98
N LYS A 133 11.86 13.66 15.88
CA LYS A 133 11.48 15.02 15.52
C LYS A 133 10.50 15.57 16.55
N ARG A 134 10.37 16.88 16.57
CA ARG A 134 9.40 17.56 17.42
C ARG A 134 7.99 17.03 17.16
N TRP A 135 7.17 16.97 18.21
CA TRP A 135 5.80 16.49 18.16
C TRP A 135 4.95 17.13 17.04
N GLY A 136 4.29 16.29 16.26
CA GLY A 136 3.36 16.70 15.20
C GLY A 136 4.02 17.34 13.97
N VAL A 137 5.34 17.22 13.81
CA VAL A 137 6.03 17.65 12.60
C VAL A 137 5.63 16.78 11.43
N ASN A 138 5.40 17.40 10.27
CA ASN A 138 5.16 16.64 9.04
C ASN A 138 6.45 15.90 8.64
N LEU A 139 6.41 14.57 8.70
CA LEU A 139 7.57 13.73 8.43
C LEU A 139 7.91 13.62 6.93
N ASP A 140 7.02 14.05 6.04
CA ASP A 140 7.18 13.98 4.59
C ASP A 140 7.58 15.33 3.95
N GLN A 141 7.63 16.40 4.71
CA GLN A 141 7.92 17.74 4.21
C GLN A 141 9.11 18.38 4.91
N SER A 142 9.85 19.17 4.15
CA SER A 142 10.93 20.00 4.70
C SER A 142 10.35 21.27 5.31
N ALA A 143 10.70 21.57 6.57
CA ALA A 143 10.51 22.91 7.08
C ALA A 143 11.61 23.85 6.56
N PRO A 144 11.37 25.18 6.50
CA PRO A 144 12.39 26.14 6.04
C PRO A 144 13.72 25.97 6.79
N GLY A 145 14.79 25.69 6.06
CA GLY A 145 16.12 25.46 6.63
C GLY A 145 16.37 24.07 7.25
N GLN A 146 15.39 23.18 7.19
CA GLN A 146 15.50 21.80 7.68
C GLN A 146 15.45 20.80 6.52
N ARG A 147 15.99 19.60 6.74
CA ARG A 147 15.88 18.49 5.82
C ARG A 147 14.51 17.82 5.96
N ASN A 148 14.07 17.17 4.89
CA ASN A 148 12.91 16.29 4.97
C ASN A 148 13.23 15.07 5.86
N PRO A 149 12.46 14.82 6.94
CA PRO A 149 12.75 13.73 7.89
C PRO A 149 12.76 12.34 7.23
N ALA A 150 11.82 12.05 6.32
CA ALA A 150 11.78 10.77 5.61
C ALA A 150 13.01 10.56 4.71
N GLN A 151 13.51 11.62 4.06
CA GLN A 151 14.76 11.55 3.29
C GLN A 151 15.98 11.40 4.20
N GLN A 152 15.94 11.99 5.40
CA GLN A 152 17.03 11.91 6.37
C GLN A 152 17.20 10.48 6.90
N ILE A 153 16.11 9.78 7.26
CA ILE A 153 16.19 8.40 7.72
C ILE A 153 16.65 7.45 6.58
N ASP A 154 16.21 7.67 5.33
CA ASP A 154 16.69 6.92 4.17
C ASP A 154 18.21 7.12 3.96
N GLU A 155 18.70 8.35 4.11
CA GLU A 155 20.14 8.65 4.08
C GLU A 155 20.90 7.87 5.16
N TYR A 156 20.39 7.83 6.39
CA TYR A 156 21.01 7.08 7.49
C TYR A 156 21.07 5.57 7.21
N LEU A 157 20.00 4.99 6.68
CA LEU A 157 19.93 3.58 6.29
C LEU A 157 20.98 3.23 5.25
N ARG A 158 21.15 4.07 4.21
CA ARG A 158 22.11 3.84 3.13
C ARG A 158 23.55 3.94 3.60
N TYR A 159 23.85 4.83 4.54
CA TYR A 159 25.23 5.03 5.02
C TYR A 159 25.61 4.17 6.22
N SER A 160 24.65 3.73 7.02
CA SER A 160 24.89 2.76 8.08
C SER A 160 24.94 1.32 7.59
N GLU A 161 24.36 1.07 6.41
CA GLU A 161 24.08 -0.26 5.86
C GLU A 161 23.21 -1.14 6.77
N LEU A 162 22.58 -0.53 7.80
CA LEU A 162 21.67 -1.25 8.68
C LEU A 162 20.33 -1.54 7.99
N PRO A 163 19.69 -2.67 8.31
CA PRO A 163 18.49 -3.09 7.60
C PRO A 163 17.26 -2.24 7.93
N TRP A 164 17.14 -1.75 9.17
CA TRP A 164 15.92 -1.10 9.65
C TRP A 164 16.15 0.33 10.10
N GLY A 165 15.13 1.17 9.93
CA GLY A 165 15.09 2.54 10.40
C GLY A 165 13.79 2.87 11.13
N ILE A 166 13.87 3.61 12.23
CA ILE A 166 12.71 4.12 12.97
C ILE A 166 12.72 5.64 12.89
N LEU A 167 11.65 6.23 12.38
CA LEU A 167 11.44 7.68 12.38
C LEU A 167 10.19 8.00 13.19
N THR A 168 10.32 8.95 14.12
CA THR A 168 9.18 9.36 14.96
C THR A 168 9.16 10.86 15.21
N ASP A 169 7.96 11.42 15.32
CA ASP A 169 7.70 12.72 15.94
C ASP A 169 7.11 12.60 17.34
N GLY A 170 7.23 11.42 17.95
CA GLY A 170 6.64 11.08 19.24
C GLY A 170 5.19 10.62 19.15
N ARG A 171 4.40 11.14 18.20
CA ARG A 171 3.04 10.73 17.91
C ARG A 171 3.01 9.60 16.87
N THR A 172 3.59 9.85 15.71
CA THR A 172 3.68 8.90 14.61
C THR A 172 5.01 8.15 14.68
N TRP A 173 4.94 6.84 14.59
CA TRP A 173 6.09 5.94 14.56
C TRP A 173 6.14 5.25 13.22
N ARG A 174 7.25 5.41 12.48
CA ARG A 174 7.45 4.81 11.16
C ARG A 174 8.61 3.83 11.18
N LEU A 175 8.40 2.68 10.54
CA LEU A 175 9.41 1.67 10.28
C LEU A 175 9.78 1.68 8.80
N TYR A 176 11.07 1.70 8.51
CA TYR A 176 11.65 1.68 7.19
C TYR A 176 12.57 0.47 7.03
N HIS A 177 12.70 -0.03 5.81
CA HIS A 177 13.67 -1.07 5.47
C HIS A 177 14.57 -0.59 4.33
N ARG A 178 15.90 -0.79 4.46
CA ARG A 178 16.91 -0.24 3.53
C ARG A 178 16.68 -0.65 2.08
N ASP A 179 16.39 -1.93 1.83
CA ASP A 179 16.35 -2.49 0.47
C ASP A 179 14.97 -2.36 -0.18
N SER A 180 13.90 -2.32 0.65
CA SER A 180 12.51 -2.19 0.19
C SER A 180 12.08 -0.72 0.05
N SER A 181 12.87 0.22 0.57
CA SER A 181 12.45 1.60 0.70
C SER A 181 13.09 2.53 -0.34
N LYS A 182 12.25 3.17 -1.08
CA LYS A 182 12.41 4.60 -1.30
C LYS A 182 11.89 5.30 -0.03
N TYR A 183 12.39 6.50 0.29
CA TYR A 183 11.98 7.29 1.47
C TYR A 183 10.46 7.44 1.68
N ASN A 184 9.64 7.08 0.71
CA ASN A 184 8.18 7.08 0.74
C ASN A 184 7.55 5.68 0.99
N SER A 185 8.34 4.62 1.20
CA SER A 185 7.82 3.30 1.56
C SER A 185 8.09 3.03 3.03
N TYR A 186 7.04 2.94 3.83
CA TYR A 186 7.13 2.76 5.28
C TYR A 186 5.87 2.10 5.86
N TYR A 187 6.01 1.56 7.05
CA TYR A 187 4.91 1.15 7.91
C TYR A 187 4.78 2.15 9.06
N ALA A 188 3.58 2.63 9.36
CA ALA A 188 3.36 3.69 10.34
C ALA A 188 2.24 3.38 11.34
N ILE A 189 2.40 3.92 12.54
CA ILE A 189 1.46 3.85 13.65
C ILE A 189 1.25 5.26 14.21
N ASP A 190 0.01 5.64 14.50
CA ASP A 190 -0.33 6.79 15.35
C ASP A 190 -0.45 6.31 16.80
N LEU A 191 0.65 6.39 17.53
CA LEU A 191 0.70 5.93 18.92
C LEU A 191 -0.26 6.71 19.82
N ASP A 192 -0.39 8.01 19.63
CA ASP A 192 -1.28 8.86 20.45
C ASP A 192 -2.73 8.42 20.31
N HIS A 193 -3.18 8.18 19.09
CA HIS A 193 -4.52 7.64 18.82
C HIS A 193 -4.74 6.25 19.45
N LEU A 194 -3.74 5.37 19.39
CA LEU A 194 -3.83 4.04 20.01
C LEU A 194 -3.94 4.14 21.55
N LEU A 195 -3.20 5.06 22.17
CA LEU A 195 -3.26 5.29 23.60
C LEU A 195 -4.61 5.90 24.01
N GLU A 196 -5.16 6.82 23.24
CA GLU A 196 -6.49 7.40 23.47
C GLU A 196 -7.59 6.33 23.39
N SER A 197 -7.59 5.53 22.32
CA SER A 197 -8.59 4.49 22.09
C SER A 197 -8.54 3.37 23.14
N GLY A 198 -7.34 3.07 23.66
CA GLY A 198 -7.11 1.96 24.58
C GLY A 198 -7.38 0.57 23.99
N ASN A 199 -7.50 0.47 22.66
CA ASN A 199 -7.74 -0.79 21.96
C ASN A 199 -6.46 -1.63 21.93
N VAL A 200 -6.45 -2.76 22.66
CA VAL A 200 -5.29 -3.65 22.77
C VAL A 200 -4.98 -4.34 21.45
N ASP A 201 -5.98 -4.75 20.67
CA ASP A 201 -5.77 -5.43 19.38
C ASP A 201 -5.10 -4.50 18.35
N ALA A 202 -5.51 -3.23 18.33
CA ALA A 202 -4.86 -2.22 17.51
C ALA A 202 -3.43 -1.91 18.00
N PHE A 203 -3.23 -1.76 19.32
CA PHE A 203 -1.93 -1.51 19.92
C PHE A 203 -0.96 -2.70 19.74
N LEU A 204 -1.47 -3.90 19.59
CA LEU A 204 -0.67 -5.10 19.35
C LEU A 204 0.23 -4.95 18.12
N TYR A 205 -0.24 -4.28 17.06
CA TYR A 205 0.57 -3.96 15.89
C TYR A 205 1.75 -3.05 16.21
N PHE A 206 1.55 -2.02 17.06
CA PHE A 206 2.67 -1.19 17.49
C PHE A 206 3.70 -2.00 18.26
N TYR A 207 3.26 -2.74 19.27
CA TYR A 207 4.13 -3.51 20.13
C TYR A 207 4.89 -4.60 19.36
N ALA A 208 4.19 -5.36 18.51
CA ALA A 208 4.78 -6.43 17.73
C ALA A 208 5.87 -5.96 16.75
N PHE A 209 5.67 -4.80 16.10
CA PHE A 209 6.60 -4.32 15.07
C PHE A 209 7.75 -3.48 15.61
N PHE A 210 7.62 -2.88 16.80
CA PHE A 210 8.64 -1.97 17.33
C PHE A 210 9.37 -2.49 18.56
N ARG A 211 8.93 -3.59 19.20
CA ARG A 211 9.67 -4.18 20.33
C ARG A 211 10.99 -4.77 19.89
N ARG A 212 11.95 -4.88 20.82
CA ARG A 212 13.31 -5.42 20.55
C ARG A 212 13.29 -6.80 19.88
N GLU A 213 12.42 -7.71 20.34
CA GLU A 213 12.31 -9.06 19.81
C GLU A 213 11.93 -9.08 18.33
N ALA A 214 11.21 -8.07 17.83
CA ALA A 214 10.89 -7.96 16.42
C ALA A 214 12.15 -7.91 15.53
N PHE A 215 13.18 -7.23 16.01
CA PHE A 215 14.46 -7.07 15.32
C PHE A 215 15.42 -8.24 15.60
N THR A 216 15.51 -8.71 16.86
CA THR A 216 16.51 -9.68 17.28
C THR A 216 16.17 -11.13 16.94
N SER A 217 14.89 -11.50 16.93
CA SER A 217 14.43 -12.85 16.59
C SER A 217 14.43 -13.16 15.08
N GLY A 218 14.61 -12.13 14.24
CA GLY A 218 14.44 -12.23 12.80
C GLY A 218 12.97 -12.18 12.34
N TRP A 219 12.02 -11.90 13.26
CA TRP A 219 10.60 -11.88 12.93
C TRP A 219 10.24 -10.81 11.88
N LEU A 220 10.74 -9.57 12.00
CA LEU A 220 10.52 -8.54 10.99
C LEU A 220 11.00 -8.97 9.59
N ARG A 221 12.17 -9.64 9.51
CA ARG A 221 12.66 -10.18 8.24
C ARG A 221 11.76 -11.27 7.69
N LYS A 222 11.25 -12.16 8.56
CA LYS A 222 10.28 -13.19 8.20
C LYS A 222 8.99 -12.58 7.65
N VAL A 223 8.45 -11.55 8.33
CA VAL A 223 7.23 -10.85 7.89
C VAL A 223 7.46 -10.14 6.56
N LEU A 224 8.59 -9.45 6.38
CA LEU A 224 8.92 -8.79 5.13
C LEU A 224 9.04 -9.77 3.97
N ALA A 225 9.83 -10.83 4.13
CA ALA A 225 10.01 -11.86 3.10
C ALA A 225 8.70 -12.58 2.76
N GLY A 226 7.87 -12.88 3.78
CA GLY A 226 6.56 -13.48 3.56
C GLY A 226 5.59 -12.56 2.83
N SER A 227 5.66 -11.26 3.11
CA SER A 227 4.89 -10.23 2.43
C SER A 227 5.31 -10.06 0.97
N GLU A 228 6.62 -10.04 0.69
CA GLU A 228 7.17 -9.97 -0.67
C GLU A 228 6.79 -11.22 -1.48
N ASP A 229 6.94 -12.42 -0.90
CA ASP A 229 6.51 -13.69 -1.53
C ASP A 229 5.01 -13.72 -1.81
N PHE A 230 4.20 -13.19 -0.89
CA PHE A 230 2.74 -13.06 -1.08
C PHE A 230 2.42 -12.12 -2.25
N ALA A 231 3.02 -10.93 -2.29
CA ALA A 231 2.82 -9.96 -3.36
C ALA A 231 3.25 -10.51 -4.73
N GLN A 232 4.36 -11.26 -4.79
CA GLN A 232 4.80 -11.91 -6.02
C GLN A 232 3.81 -12.98 -6.48
N LYS A 233 3.36 -13.87 -5.59
CA LYS A 233 2.36 -14.88 -5.92
C LYS A 233 1.02 -14.29 -6.35
N LEU A 234 0.63 -13.17 -5.75
CA LEU A 234 -0.57 -12.44 -6.16
C LEU A 234 -0.42 -11.89 -7.58
N THR A 235 0.76 -11.33 -7.90
CA THR A 235 1.08 -10.83 -9.23
C THR A 235 1.01 -11.94 -10.28
N ASP A 236 1.65 -13.09 -10.00
CA ASP A 236 1.66 -14.23 -10.91
C ASP A 236 0.23 -14.76 -11.19
N LYS A 237 -0.59 -14.88 -10.16
CA LYS A 237 -2.01 -15.27 -10.30
C LYS A 237 -2.82 -14.24 -11.07
N LEU A 238 -2.60 -12.95 -10.81
CA LEU A 238 -3.33 -11.89 -11.49
C LEU A 238 -2.97 -11.83 -12.98
N GLU A 239 -1.74 -12.16 -13.34
CA GLU A 239 -1.29 -12.17 -14.74
C GLU A 239 -2.15 -13.13 -15.58
N ASP A 240 -2.36 -14.36 -15.10
CA ASP A 240 -3.22 -15.35 -15.79
C ASP A 240 -4.66 -14.85 -15.91
N GLU A 241 -5.23 -14.32 -14.81
CA GLU A 241 -6.60 -13.80 -14.79
C GLU A 241 -6.78 -12.56 -15.69
N VAL A 242 -5.74 -11.74 -15.89
CA VAL A 242 -5.75 -10.58 -16.78
C VAL A 242 -5.84 -11.01 -18.25
N TYR A 243 -5.17 -12.10 -18.64
CA TYR A 243 -5.28 -12.66 -19.99
C TYR A 243 -6.71 -13.13 -20.29
N GLU A 244 -7.27 -13.92 -19.39
CA GLU A 244 -8.64 -14.40 -19.54
C GLU A 244 -9.66 -13.24 -19.57
N ALA A 245 -9.42 -12.20 -18.76
CA ALA A 245 -10.25 -11.00 -18.78
C ALA A 245 -10.16 -10.26 -20.12
N LEU A 246 -8.96 -10.16 -20.73
CA LEU A 246 -8.78 -9.56 -22.05
C LEU A 246 -9.54 -10.31 -23.14
N GLU A 247 -9.45 -11.65 -23.15
CA GLU A 247 -10.20 -12.50 -24.08
C GLU A 247 -11.72 -12.30 -23.94
N MET A 248 -12.22 -12.28 -22.71
CA MET A 248 -13.62 -12.02 -22.43
C MET A 248 -14.08 -10.64 -22.88
N ILE A 249 -13.28 -9.61 -22.65
CA ILE A 249 -13.57 -8.24 -23.12
C ILE A 249 -13.66 -8.21 -24.65
N ALA A 250 -12.68 -8.80 -25.34
CA ALA A 250 -12.64 -8.84 -26.81
C ALA A 250 -13.85 -9.60 -27.39
N GLN A 251 -14.16 -10.78 -26.84
CA GLN A 251 -15.34 -11.54 -27.22
C GLN A 251 -16.63 -10.78 -26.92
N GLY A 252 -16.68 -10.07 -25.79
CA GLY A 252 -17.83 -9.26 -25.39
C GLY A 252 -18.12 -8.09 -26.31
N PHE A 253 -17.12 -7.48 -26.94
CA PHE A 253 -17.32 -6.49 -28.02
C PHE A 253 -17.91 -7.14 -29.28
N LEU A 254 -17.36 -8.28 -29.69
CA LEU A 254 -17.77 -8.98 -30.91
C LEU A 254 -19.20 -9.52 -30.81
N ASP A 255 -19.57 -10.13 -29.69
CA ASP A 255 -20.85 -10.80 -29.49
C ASP A 255 -21.99 -9.84 -29.12
N TYR A 256 -21.69 -8.62 -28.70
CA TYR A 256 -22.74 -7.65 -28.39
C TYR A 256 -23.44 -7.16 -29.67
N ARG A 257 -24.61 -7.72 -29.95
CA ARG A 257 -25.34 -7.57 -31.23
C ARG A 257 -25.52 -6.12 -31.72
N ARG A 258 -25.60 -5.17 -30.77
CA ARG A 258 -25.83 -3.78 -31.13
C ARG A 258 -24.58 -3.10 -31.72
N ASN A 259 -23.39 -3.63 -31.47
CA ASN A 259 -22.15 -3.14 -32.05
C ASN A 259 -22.09 -3.41 -33.57
N ARG A 260 -22.74 -4.50 -34.06
CA ARG A 260 -22.74 -4.93 -35.48
C ARG A 260 -21.33 -5.15 -36.01
N LEU A 261 -20.40 -5.55 -35.17
CA LEU A 261 -19.02 -5.86 -35.55
C LEU A 261 -18.98 -7.20 -36.32
N THR A 262 -18.02 -7.32 -37.24
CA THR A 262 -17.76 -8.53 -37.99
C THR A 262 -16.38 -9.06 -37.67
N ALA A 263 -16.21 -10.38 -37.72
CA ALA A 263 -14.95 -11.03 -37.38
C ALA A 263 -13.97 -11.05 -38.56
N ASP A 264 -13.73 -9.88 -39.15
CA ASP A 264 -12.69 -9.71 -40.17
C ASP A 264 -11.36 -9.24 -39.53
N PRO A 265 -10.20 -9.44 -40.22
CA PRO A 265 -8.88 -9.15 -39.62
C PRO A 265 -8.66 -7.71 -39.20
N ALA A 266 -9.32 -6.73 -39.81
CA ALA A 266 -9.19 -5.32 -39.44
C ALA A 266 -9.98 -5.03 -38.19
N THR A 267 -11.24 -5.48 -38.11
CA THR A 267 -12.11 -5.36 -36.97
C THR A 267 -11.54 -6.10 -35.73
N LEU A 268 -10.97 -7.29 -35.91
CA LEU A 268 -10.34 -8.04 -34.84
C LEU A 268 -9.13 -7.30 -34.24
N ARG A 269 -8.34 -6.63 -35.08
CA ARG A 269 -7.23 -5.80 -34.64
C ARG A 269 -7.72 -4.62 -33.80
N ASP A 270 -8.74 -3.91 -34.29
CA ASP A 270 -9.34 -2.78 -33.54
C ASP A 270 -9.93 -3.25 -32.22
N ILE A 271 -10.64 -4.38 -32.19
CA ILE A 271 -11.15 -5.00 -30.95
C ILE A 271 -10.01 -5.27 -29.99
N TYR A 272 -8.91 -5.87 -30.44
CA TYR A 272 -7.77 -6.18 -29.57
C TYR A 272 -7.15 -4.92 -28.97
N GLU A 273 -6.78 -3.95 -29.81
CA GLU A 273 -6.17 -2.70 -29.38
C GLU A 273 -7.06 -1.95 -28.37
N GLN A 274 -8.37 -1.91 -28.62
CA GLN A 274 -9.29 -1.20 -27.75
C GLN A 274 -9.67 -2.00 -26.49
N SER A 275 -9.63 -3.32 -26.54
CA SER A 275 -9.73 -4.18 -25.36
C SER A 275 -8.56 -3.98 -24.41
N LEU A 276 -7.34 -3.83 -24.94
CA LEU A 276 -6.16 -3.45 -24.15
C LEU A 276 -6.35 -2.09 -23.47
N VAL A 277 -6.84 -1.08 -24.21
CA VAL A 277 -7.10 0.24 -23.64
C VAL A 277 -8.13 0.16 -22.51
N LEU A 278 -9.23 -0.57 -22.70
CA LEU A 278 -10.24 -0.78 -21.67
C LEU A 278 -9.66 -1.48 -20.44
N LEU A 279 -8.89 -2.53 -20.64
CA LEU A 279 -8.20 -3.25 -19.58
C LEU A 279 -7.28 -2.32 -18.78
N TYR A 280 -6.52 -1.44 -19.44
CA TYR A 280 -5.66 -0.47 -18.76
C TYR A 280 -6.43 0.57 -17.98
N ARG A 281 -7.56 1.06 -18.49
CA ARG A 281 -8.48 1.92 -17.74
C ARG A 281 -8.88 1.25 -16.43
N LEU A 282 -9.25 -0.02 -16.46
CA LEU A 282 -9.68 -0.79 -15.29
C LEU A 282 -8.54 -1.00 -14.30
N LEU A 283 -7.37 -1.47 -14.76
CA LEU A 283 -6.19 -1.68 -13.90
C LEU A 283 -5.71 -0.38 -13.25
N PHE A 284 -5.69 0.71 -14.03
CA PHE A 284 -5.35 2.03 -13.49
C PHE A 284 -6.30 2.46 -12.38
N ILE A 285 -7.62 2.30 -12.58
CA ILE A 285 -8.61 2.70 -11.58
C ILE A 285 -8.52 1.82 -10.34
N PHE A 286 -8.37 0.49 -10.48
CA PHE A 286 -8.14 -0.40 -9.34
C PHE A 286 -6.93 0.05 -8.51
N TYR A 287 -5.82 0.36 -9.19
CA TYR A 287 -4.62 0.87 -8.53
C TYR A 287 -4.85 2.24 -7.88
N ALA A 288 -5.44 3.19 -8.62
CA ALA A 288 -5.67 4.55 -8.13
C ALA A 288 -6.66 4.61 -6.95
N GLU A 289 -7.72 3.79 -6.96
CA GLU A 289 -8.65 3.66 -5.84
C GLU A 289 -7.97 3.02 -4.63
N SER A 290 -7.17 1.97 -4.81
CA SER A 290 -6.49 1.31 -3.70
C SER A 290 -5.39 2.17 -3.08
N ARG A 291 -4.81 3.11 -3.83
CA ARG A 291 -3.80 4.09 -3.35
C ARG A 291 -4.40 5.41 -2.89
N GLU A 292 -5.74 5.52 -2.83
CA GLU A 292 -6.45 6.74 -2.44
C GLU A 292 -6.11 7.96 -3.32
N ILE A 293 -5.64 7.72 -4.56
CA ILE A 293 -5.45 8.75 -5.57
C ILE A 293 -6.82 9.25 -6.05
N LEU A 294 -7.83 8.36 -6.09
CA LEU A 294 -9.23 8.66 -6.30
C LEU A 294 -9.96 8.67 -4.94
N PRO A 295 -11.01 9.47 -4.75
CA PRO A 295 -11.59 9.81 -3.44
C PRO A 295 -12.44 8.68 -2.82
N LEU A 296 -11.90 7.46 -2.75
CA LEU A 296 -12.62 6.26 -2.32
C LEU A 296 -13.13 6.36 -0.87
N HIS A 297 -12.44 7.09 0.00
CA HIS A 297 -12.84 7.27 1.40
C HIS A 297 -13.23 8.71 1.74
N ALA A 298 -13.06 9.64 0.80
CA ALA A 298 -13.33 11.04 1.01
C ALA A 298 -14.75 11.46 0.55
N ASN A 299 -15.38 10.69 -0.35
CA ASN A 299 -16.67 11.03 -0.95
C ASN A 299 -17.60 9.81 -1.00
N ASP A 300 -18.70 9.86 -0.25
CA ASP A 300 -19.67 8.76 -0.13
C ASP A 300 -20.40 8.43 -1.45
N GLU A 301 -20.69 9.42 -2.28
CA GLU A 301 -21.34 9.20 -3.58
C GLU A 301 -20.39 8.47 -4.53
N TYR A 302 -19.11 8.89 -4.56
CA TYR A 302 -18.07 8.20 -5.30
C TYR A 302 -17.93 6.76 -4.81
N THR A 303 -17.67 6.57 -3.50
CA THR A 303 -17.38 5.29 -2.87
C THR A 303 -18.48 4.24 -3.09
N ASN A 304 -19.75 4.65 -2.91
CA ASN A 304 -20.85 3.69 -2.88
C ASN A 304 -21.55 3.49 -4.22
N ARG A 305 -21.40 4.43 -5.17
CA ARG A 305 -22.17 4.42 -6.42
C ARG A 305 -21.36 4.51 -7.69
N ARG A 306 -20.26 5.27 -7.69
CA ARG A 306 -19.51 5.59 -8.90
C ARG A 306 -18.21 4.83 -9.03
N SER A 307 -17.56 4.49 -7.94
CA SER A 307 -16.25 3.83 -7.91
C SER A 307 -16.25 2.46 -8.60
N LEU A 308 -15.11 2.08 -9.14
CA LEU A 308 -14.89 0.71 -9.62
C LEU A 308 -15.01 -0.29 -8.46
N ASN A 309 -14.69 0.13 -7.23
CA ASN A 309 -14.91 -0.67 -6.02
C ASN A 309 -16.39 -0.98 -5.77
N ALA A 310 -17.32 -0.06 -6.05
CA ALA A 310 -18.75 -0.33 -6.01
C ALA A 310 -19.19 -1.30 -7.11
N VAL A 311 -18.64 -1.15 -8.32
CA VAL A 311 -18.91 -2.06 -9.44
C VAL A 311 -18.42 -3.47 -9.12
N LYS A 312 -17.18 -3.65 -8.65
CA LYS A 312 -16.62 -4.99 -8.34
C LYS A 312 -17.45 -5.72 -7.28
N ARG A 313 -17.98 -5.02 -6.27
CA ARG A 313 -18.86 -5.64 -5.25
C ARG A 313 -20.19 -6.12 -5.85
N THR A 314 -20.77 -5.31 -6.75
CA THR A 314 -22.00 -5.68 -7.48
C THR A 314 -21.77 -6.90 -8.37
N VAL A 315 -20.66 -6.94 -9.10
CA VAL A 315 -20.22 -8.03 -9.98
C VAL A 315 -20.00 -9.32 -9.16
N ALA A 316 -19.24 -9.25 -8.08
CA ALA A 316 -18.98 -10.39 -7.21
C ALA A 316 -20.29 -10.98 -6.67
N HIS A 317 -21.20 -10.14 -6.17
CA HIS A 317 -22.50 -10.58 -5.69
C HIS A 317 -23.30 -11.28 -6.79
N ALA A 318 -23.35 -10.74 -8.01
CA ALA A 318 -24.08 -11.34 -9.11
C ALA A 318 -23.56 -12.75 -9.45
N LEU A 319 -22.25 -12.96 -9.42
CA LEU A 319 -21.63 -14.26 -9.70
C LEU A 319 -21.77 -15.25 -8.53
N ASP A 320 -21.58 -14.80 -7.29
CA ASP A 320 -21.66 -15.64 -6.10
C ASP A 320 -23.09 -16.21 -5.90
N PHE A 321 -24.12 -15.46 -6.30
CA PHE A 321 -25.52 -15.91 -6.29
C PHE A 321 -26.00 -16.48 -7.64
N SER A 322 -25.09 -16.75 -8.58
CA SER A 322 -25.38 -17.37 -9.87
C SER A 322 -26.50 -16.67 -10.65
N HIS A 323 -26.53 -15.34 -10.63
CA HIS A 323 -27.50 -14.58 -11.38
C HIS A 323 -27.31 -14.82 -12.89
N LYS A 324 -28.42 -15.05 -13.61
CA LYS A 324 -28.39 -15.21 -15.06
C LYS A 324 -27.97 -13.88 -15.70
N LEU A 325 -26.80 -13.86 -16.34
CA LEU A 325 -26.30 -12.71 -17.06
C LEU A 325 -27.06 -12.52 -18.39
N ASN A 326 -27.42 -11.28 -18.69
CA ASN A 326 -28.12 -10.95 -19.93
C ASN A 326 -27.11 -10.57 -21.02
N PRO A 327 -26.98 -11.33 -22.12
CA PRO A 327 -26.02 -11.03 -23.19
C PRO A 327 -26.35 -9.75 -23.97
N ASP A 328 -27.60 -9.27 -23.92
CA ASP A 328 -28.02 -8.04 -24.60
C ASP A 328 -27.99 -6.80 -23.68
N SER A 329 -27.53 -6.96 -22.43
CA SER A 329 -27.30 -5.87 -21.48
C SER A 329 -25.87 -5.32 -21.60
N GLY A 330 -25.71 -4.02 -21.52
CA GLY A 330 -24.44 -3.28 -21.41
C GLY A 330 -24.48 -2.28 -20.26
N GLU A 331 -25.24 -2.59 -19.20
CA GLU A 331 -25.44 -1.68 -18.08
C GLU A 331 -24.13 -1.44 -17.30
N VAL A 332 -23.35 -2.50 -17.07
CA VAL A 332 -22.06 -2.39 -16.39
C VAL A 332 -21.08 -1.54 -17.23
N TYR A 333 -21.06 -1.73 -18.54
CA TYR A 333 -20.21 -0.92 -19.42
C TYR A 333 -20.61 0.55 -19.40
N ASN A 334 -21.90 0.87 -19.38
CA ASN A 334 -22.35 2.26 -19.27
C ASN A 334 -21.94 2.91 -17.94
N ARG A 335 -22.01 2.19 -16.83
CA ARG A 335 -21.49 2.66 -15.53
C ARG A 335 -20.00 2.95 -15.57
N LEU A 336 -19.21 2.11 -16.25
CA LEU A 336 -17.78 2.34 -16.43
C LEU A 336 -17.51 3.56 -17.31
N ARG A 337 -18.27 3.77 -18.38
CA ARG A 337 -18.15 4.97 -19.22
C ARG A 337 -18.42 6.25 -18.43
N ASP A 338 -19.47 6.27 -17.60
CA ASP A 338 -19.73 7.40 -16.71
C ASP A 338 -18.55 7.70 -15.78
N LEU A 339 -17.92 6.65 -15.23
CA LEU A 339 -16.74 6.78 -14.40
C LEU A 339 -15.53 7.29 -15.18
N PHE A 340 -15.28 6.76 -16.38
CA PHE A 340 -14.18 7.20 -17.26
C PHE A 340 -14.33 8.68 -17.64
N PHE A 341 -15.54 9.09 -17.99
CA PHE A 341 -15.84 10.49 -18.27
C PHE A 341 -15.59 11.39 -17.06
N ALA A 342 -16.04 10.97 -15.86
CA ALA A 342 -15.81 11.73 -14.64
C ALA A 342 -14.32 11.86 -14.29
N ILE A 343 -13.51 10.84 -14.58
CA ILE A 343 -12.05 10.88 -14.39
C ILE A 343 -11.38 11.80 -15.42
N ASP A 344 -11.79 11.75 -16.69
CA ASP A 344 -11.21 12.60 -17.75
C ASP A 344 -11.55 14.07 -17.54
N ALA A 345 -12.84 14.38 -17.42
CA ALA A 345 -13.35 15.75 -17.35
C ALA A 345 -13.26 16.38 -15.94
N GLY A 346 -13.16 15.56 -14.90
CA GLY A 346 -13.37 15.95 -13.51
C GLY A 346 -14.85 16.05 -13.13
N ASP A 347 -15.15 15.87 -11.87
CA ASP A 347 -16.50 16.11 -11.29
C ASP A 347 -16.35 16.63 -9.86
N GLU A 348 -16.59 17.92 -9.63
CA GLU A 348 -16.49 18.57 -8.32
C GLU A 348 -17.40 17.94 -7.26
N ARG A 349 -18.56 17.36 -7.65
CA ARG A 349 -19.48 16.70 -6.72
C ARG A 349 -18.92 15.38 -6.19
N LEU A 350 -17.98 14.80 -6.93
CA LEU A 350 -17.32 13.55 -6.60
C LEU A 350 -15.91 13.78 -6.04
N ASP A 351 -15.49 15.03 -5.86
CA ASP A 351 -14.13 15.43 -5.49
C ASP A 351 -13.06 14.88 -6.47
N LEU A 352 -13.43 14.77 -7.75
CA LEU A 352 -12.53 14.30 -8.82
C LEU A 352 -11.95 15.49 -9.57
N PRO A 353 -10.64 15.74 -9.47
CA PRO A 353 -9.97 16.68 -10.38
C PRO A 353 -9.86 16.07 -11.78
N PRO A 354 -9.83 16.88 -12.85
CA PRO A 354 -9.63 16.38 -14.20
C PRO A 354 -8.23 15.79 -14.35
N TYR A 355 -8.14 14.55 -14.77
CA TYR A 355 -6.86 13.87 -14.99
C TYR A 355 -6.27 14.12 -16.38
N ASN A 356 -7.05 14.67 -17.33
CA ASN A 356 -6.62 15.13 -18.67
C ASN A 356 -5.60 14.22 -19.39
N GLY A 357 -5.70 12.91 -19.17
CA GLY A 357 -4.81 11.91 -19.74
C GLY A 357 -5.41 11.30 -21.01
N ARG A 358 -4.58 10.98 -22.00
CA ARG A 358 -5.05 10.33 -23.23
C ARG A 358 -5.84 9.04 -22.98
N LEU A 359 -5.51 8.31 -21.92
CA LEU A 359 -6.10 7.01 -21.59
C LEU A 359 -7.63 7.06 -21.46
N PHE A 360 -8.19 8.10 -20.81
CA PHE A 360 -9.64 8.22 -20.56
C PHE A 360 -10.38 9.07 -21.57
N ASN A 361 -9.68 9.72 -22.51
CA ASN A 361 -10.28 10.60 -23.48
C ASN A 361 -10.98 9.81 -24.60
N ASP A 362 -12.31 9.96 -24.72
CA ASP A 362 -13.10 9.26 -25.74
C ASP A 362 -12.78 9.73 -27.16
N GLY A 363 -12.28 10.95 -27.35
CA GLY A 363 -11.82 11.44 -28.66
C GLY A 363 -10.58 10.72 -29.20
N GLU A 364 -9.72 10.23 -28.31
CA GLU A 364 -8.56 9.41 -28.67
C GLU A 364 -8.95 7.92 -28.88
N HIS A 365 -10.10 7.49 -28.32
CA HIS A 365 -10.57 6.11 -28.37
C HIS A 365 -12.04 6.01 -28.84
N PRO A 366 -12.37 6.47 -30.06
CA PRO A 366 -13.74 6.52 -30.55
C PRO A 366 -14.41 5.14 -30.60
N PHE A 367 -13.64 4.07 -30.80
CA PHE A 367 -14.17 2.71 -30.78
C PHE A 367 -14.83 2.38 -29.43
N LEU A 368 -14.21 2.77 -28.30
CA LEU A 368 -14.76 2.55 -26.94
C LEU A 368 -15.99 3.42 -26.67
N ALA A 369 -16.09 4.58 -27.32
CA ALA A 369 -17.27 5.45 -27.25
C ALA A 369 -18.46 4.86 -28.01
N ASP A 370 -18.21 4.26 -29.18
CA ASP A 370 -19.25 3.79 -30.09
C ASP A 370 -19.70 2.33 -29.83
N ASN A 371 -18.83 1.51 -29.22
CA ASN A 371 -19.09 0.10 -28.97
C ASN A 371 -19.21 -0.22 -27.47
N THR A 372 -19.89 -1.32 -27.17
CA THR A 372 -20.21 -1.76 -25.81
C THR A 372 -19.74 -3.21 -25.62
N VAL A 373 -19.14 -3.50 -24.48
CA VAL A 373 -18.92 -4.89 -24.04
C VAL A 373 -20.19 -5.39 -23.35
N GLY A 374 -20.74 -6.51 -23.83
CA GLY A 374 -21.94 -7.10 -23.21
C GLY A 374 -21.68 -7.59 -21.78
N ASP A 375 -22.66 -7.41 -20.89
CA ASP A 375 -22.55 -7.76 -19.47
C ASP A 375 -22.25 -9.24 -19.23
N ALA A 376 -22.67 -10.13 -20.15
CA ALA A 376 -22.37 -11.56 -20.08
C ALA A 376 -20.87 -11.87 -20.10
N TYR A 377 -20.07 -10.99 -20.68
CA TYR A 377 -18.62 -11.09 -20.76
C TYR A 377 -17.91 -10.12 -19.83
N LEU A 378 -18.43 -8.90 -19.71
CA LEU A 378 -17.78 -7.86 -18.89
C LEU A 378 -17.83 -8.19 -17.37
N ILE A 379 -18.94 -8.77 -16.90
CA ILE A 379 -19.10 -9.16 -15.49
C ILE A 379 -18.05 -10.21 -15.10
N PRO A 380 -17.90 -11.36 -15.80
CA PRO A 380 -16.84 -12.31 -15.51
C PRO A 380 -15.43 -11.72 -15.64
N ALA A 381 -15.19 -10.89 -16.66
CA ALA A 381 -13.89 -10.24 -16.87
C ALA A 381 -13.51 -9.31 -15.69
N LEU A 382 -14.46 -8.50 -15.22
CA LEU A 382 -14.25 -7.66 -14.05
C LEU A 382 -14.00 -8.48 -12.77
N ASP A 383 -14.68 -9.61 -12.62
CA ASP A 383 -14.48 -10.50 -11.48
C ASP A 383 -13.07 -11.10 -11.47
N LYS A 384 -12.55 -11.50 -12.63
CA LYS A 384 -11.18 -11.99 -12.78
C LYS A 384 -10.14 -10.92 -12.41
N LEU A 385 -10.38 -9.68 -12.79
CA LEU A 385 -9.52 -8.57 -12.37
C LEU A 385 -9.68 -8.22 -10.89
N ALA A 386 -10.86 -8.41 -10.32
CA ALA A 386 -11.16 -8.01 -8.95
C ALA A 386 -10.84 -9.09 -7.90
N ARG A 387 -10.90 -10.37 -8.24
CA ARG A 387 -10.76 -11.50 -7.32
C ARG A 387 -9.87 -12.60 -7.87
N VAL A 388 -9.01 -13.14 -7.02
CA VAL A 388 -8.22 -14.35 -7.29
C VAL A 388 -8.71 -15.51 -6.41
N THR A 389 -8.41 -16.74 -6.82
CA THR A 389 -8.68 -17.92 -6.00
C THR A 389 -7.51 -18.17 -5.05
N ASP A 390 -7.79 -18.11 -3.74
CA ASP A 390 -6.85 -18.48 -2.71
C ASP A 390 -7.47 -19.56 -1.80
N ASN A 391 -6.80 -20.70 -1.67
CA ASN A 391 -7.27 -21.86 -0.89
C ASN A 391 -8.74 -22.25 -1.18
N GLY A 392 -9.14 -22.17 -2.46
CA GLY A 392 -10.50 -22.50 -2.93
C GLY A 392 -11.57 -21.44 -2.66
N LYS A 393 -11.18 -20.27 -2.16
CA LYS A 393 -12.07 -19.10 -1.97
C LYS A 393 -11.72 -18.00 -2.95
N ARG A 394 -12.73 -17.30 -3.45
CA ARG A 394 -12.53 -16.06 -4.23
C ARG A 394 -12.28 -14.89 -3.29
N VAL A 395 -11.09 -14.28 -3.36
CA VAL A 395 -10.63 -13.19 -2.49
C VAL A 395 -10.38 -11.95 -3.34
N PHE A 396 -10.81 -10.78 -2.86
CA PHE A 396 -10.52 -9.52 -3.55
C PHE A 396 -9.03 -9.22 -3.57
N VAL A 397 -8.53 -8.84 -4.75
CA VAL A 397 -7.17 -8.35 -4.95
C VAL A 397 -7.05 -6.94 -4.35
N ASP A 398 -6.07 -6.73 -3.48
CA ASP A 398 -5.66 -5.38 -3.09
C ASP A 398 -4.54 -4.91 -4.03
N TYR A 399 -4.88 -3.98 -4.89
CA TYR A 399 -3.94 -3.43 -5.87
C TYR A 399 -2.86 -2.53 -5.23
N ARG A 400 -2.95 -2.21 -3.93
CA ARG A 400 -1.85 -1.57 -3.17
C ARG A 400 -0.64 -2.47 -3.07
N ASP A 401 -0.87 -3.78 -3.03
CA ASP A 401 0.19 -4.80 -2.93
C ASP A 401 0.97 -4.97 -4.24
N LEU A 402 0.47 -4.39 -5.34
CA LEU A 402 1.12 -4.42 -6.64
C LEU A 402 2.01 -3.19 -6.84
N ASP A 403 3.29 -3.40 -7.16
CA ASP A 403 4.16 -2.30 -7.63
C ASP A 403 3.75 -1.90 -9.06
N VAL A 404 3.95 -0.63 -9.41
CA VAL A 404 3.80 -0.10 -10.77
C VAL A 404 4.60 -0.92 -11.79
N ARG A 405 5.73 -1.50 -11.37
CA ARG A 405 6.54 -2.39 -12.21
C ARG A 405 5.82 -3.68 -12.57
N HIS A 406 5.05 -4.25 -11.64
CA HIS A 406 4.27 -5.46 -11.88
C HIS A 406 3.16 -5.18 -12.90
N LEU A 407 2.46 -4.06 -12.77
CA LEU A 407 1.49 -3.62 -13.77
C LEU A 407 2.14 -3.35 -15.15
N GLY A 408 3.36 -2.80 -15.16
CA GLY A 408 4.15 -2.60 -16.38
C GLY A 408 4.55 -3.93 -17.04
N SER A 409 4.96 -4.93 -16.26
CA SER A 409 5.32 -6.26 -16.78
C SER A 409 4.11 -6.99 -17.38
N ILE A 410 2.94 -6.92 -16.73
CA ILE A 410 1.68 -7.43 -17.29
C ILE A 410 1.38 -6.75 -18.63
N TYR A 411 1.55 -5.43 -18.69
CA TYR A 411 1.37 -4.66 -19.92
C TYR A 411 2.26 -5.12 -21.07
N GLU A 412 3.59 -5.21 -20.84
CA GLU A 412 4.56 -5.58 -21.86
C GLU A 412 4.27 -6.97 -22.43
N LYS A 413 3.90 -7.92 -21.60
CA LYS A 413 3.53 -9.27 -22.03
C LYS A 413 2.26 -9.28 -22.89
N LEU A 414 1.25 -8.49 -22.51
CA LEU A 414 0.01 -8.40 -23.27
C LEU A 414 0.22 -7.86 -24.68
N LEU A 415 1.23 -7.02 -24.93
CA LEU A 415 1.53 -6.49 -26.26
C LEU A 415 2.11 -7.57 -27.23
N GLU A 416 2.54 -8.71 -26.73
CA GLU A 416 3.10 -9.80 -27.54
C GLU A 416 2.02 -10.72 -28.15
N TYR A 417 0.73 -10.54 -27.80
CA TYR A 417 -0.38 -11.39 -28.26
C TYR A 417 -1.12 -10.79 -29.46
N GLU A 418 -1.71 -11.65 -30.26
CA GLU A 418 -2.63 -11.31 -31.33
C GLU A 418 -3.95 -12.08 -31.18
N LEU A 419 -5.09 -11.44 -31.46
CA LEU A 419 -6.37 -12.12 -31.50
C LEU A 419 -6.50 -12.93 -32.81
N ASP A 420 -6.88 -14.20 -32.65
CA ASP A 420 -7.28 -15.06 -33.79
C ASP A 420 -8.64 -15.72 -33.48
N ILE A 421 -9.31 -16.22 -34.47
CA ILE A 421 -10.59 -16.92 -34.35
C ILE A 421 -10.29 -18.39 -34.09
N ALA A 422 -10.77 -18.90 -32.93
CA ALA A 422 -10.67 -20.31 -32.62
C ALA A 422 -11.37 -21.16 -33.72
N ARG A 423 -10.69 -22.18 -34.20
CA ARG A 423 -11.24 -23.10 -35.20
C ARG A 423 -12.31 -24.06 -34.64
N GLU A 424 -12.35 -24.20 -33.30
CA GLU A 424 -13.30 -24.99 -32.57
C GLU A 424 -13.81 -24.17 -31.37
N PRO A 425 -15.06 -24.40 -30.91
CA PRO A 425 -15.57 -23.71 -29.73
C PRO A 425 -14.66 -23.97 -28.51
N LEU A 426 -14.14 -22.90 -27.90
CA LEU A 426 -13.41 -22.99 -26.64
C LEU A 426 -14.43 -23.07 -25.49
N THR A 427 -14.23 -24.01 -24.58
CA THR A 427 -14.96 -24.07 -23.31
C THR A 427 -14.24 -23.12 -22.33
N LEU A 428 -14.86 -21.99 -22.04
CA LEU A 428 -14.45 -21.05 -20.99
C LEU A 428 -14.84 -21.59 -19.62
#